data_8ee2010d10adb2cc632670f91b721eaf
#
_entry.id   8ee2010d10adb2cc632670f91b721eaf
#
_cell.length_a   1.000
_cell.length_b   1.000
_cell.length_c   1.000
_cell.angle_alpha   90.00
_cell.angle_beta   90.00
_cell.angle_gamma   90.00
#
_symmetry.space_group_name_H-M   'P 1'
#
loop_
_entity.id
_entity.type
_entity.pdbx_description
1 polymer ?
#
loop_
_entity_poly.entity_id
_entity_poly.type
_entity_poly.pdbx_seq_one_letter_code
_entity_poly.pdbx_strand_id
1 'polypeptide(L)'
;FGTHIELLEMCELKAYREEVSDGELKRKLDEFYDKFNVEASCSSEELVRAARTSVALDKLVNVHQLGAMAYYYEGFCGNDYENIVTSVIAGNTLLTGYGIPVAGECEVKNAQAMKIMSLLKAGGSFSEFYAMDFKDDIVLLGHYGPAHFAIAEEKVKLVPLPLYHGKPGKGLSIQMSVKPGDVTLLSVCEGRDGVFLLAAEGEAV
;
A
#
# COMPACT_ATOMS: atom_id res chain seq x y z
N PHE A 1 -13.62 -9.70 -15.74
CA PHE A 1 -13.28 -10.47 -14.53
C PHE A 1 -14.49 -10.66 -13.57
N GLY A 2 -15.60 -9.95 -13.76
CA GLY A 2 -16.78 -10.06 -12.89
C GLY A 2 -16.56 -9.50 -11.47
N THR A 3 -15.59 -8.64 -11.28
CA THR A 3 -15.31 -8.01 -10.00
C THR A 3 -16.38 -6.95 -9.70
N HIS A 4 -16.98 -7.03 -8.51
CA HIS A 4 -17.82 -5.95 -7.99
C HIS A 4 -16.90 -4.82 -7.49
N ILE A 5 -17.20 -3.59 -7.87
CA ILE A 5 -16.48 -2.39 -7.42
C ILE A 5 -17.43 -1.55 -6.59
N GLU A 6 -17.01 -1.23 -5.37
CA GLU A 6 -17.72 -0.36 -4.45
C GLU A 6 -16.93 0.93 -4.26
N LEU A 7 -17.61 2.06 -4.38
CA LEU A 7 -17.02 3.37 -4.07
C LEU A 7 -17.27 3.68 -2.60
N LEU A 8 -16.19 3.81 -1.85
CA LEU A 8 -16.24 4.16 -0.44
C LEU A 8 -15.74 5.58 -0.22
N GLU A 9 -16.45 6.30 0.59
CA GLU A 9 -16.14 7.70 0.87
C GLU A 9 -15.19 7.85 2.05
N MET A 10 -14.29 8.82 1.97
CA MET A 10 -13.32 9.11 3.04
C MET A 10 -14.01 9.47 4.37
N CYS A 11 -15.24 9.99 4.35
CA CYS A 11 -15.99 10.29 5.56
C CYS A 11 -16.35 9.03 6.37
N GLU A 12 -16.54 7.88 5.72
CA GLU A 12 -16.77 6.61 6.40
C GLU A 12 -15.48 6.14 7.10
N LEU A 13 -14.34 6.18 6.42
CA LEU A 13 -13.06 5.88 7.04
C LEU A 13 -12.77 6.82 8.23
N LYS A 14 -13.15 8.11 8.12
CA LYS A 14 -13.05 9.06 9.22
C LYS A 14 -13.88 8.61 10.42
N ALA A 15 -15.13 8.20 10.21
CA ALA A 15 -16.01 7.73 11.28
C ALA A 15 -15.41 6.53 12.01
N TYR A 16 -14.94 5.49 11.29
CA TYR A 16 -14.26 4.36 11.92
C TYR A 16 -13.00 4.77 12.68
N ARG A 17 -12.28 5.77 12.20
CA ARG A 17 -11.09 6.27 12.86
C ARG A 17 -11.38 6.99 14.20
N GLU A 18 -12.52 7.67 14.28
CA GLU A 18 -13.00 8.32 15.52
C GLU A 18 -13.44 7.31 16.58
N GLU A 19 -13.89 6.14 16.17
CA GLU A 19 -14.33 5.04 17.04
C GLU A 19 -13.19 4.13 17.55
N VAL A 20 -11.94 4.39 17.18
CA VAL A 20 -10.80 3.54 17.57
C VAL A 20 -10.53 3.71 19.07
N SER A 21 -10.69 2.62 19.81
CA SER A 21 -10.41 2.56 21.24
C SER A 21 -8.90 2.49 21.54
N ASP A 22 -8.51 2.88 22.75
CA ASP A 22 -7.11 2.80 23.19
C ASP A 22 -6.55 1.38 23.17
N GLY A 23 -7.39 0.38 23.44
CA GLY A 23 -7.00 -1.02 23.36
C GLY A 23 -6.70 -1.49 21.94
N GLU A 24 -7.49 -1.07 20.95
CA GLU A 24 -7.24 -1.35 19.53
C GLU A 24 -5.97 -0.64 19.06
N LEU A 25 -5.82 0.63 19.43
CA LEU A 25 -4.66 1.43 19.09
C LEU A 25 -3.37 0.80 19.63
N LYS A 26 -3.36 0.37 20.90
CA LYS A 26 -2.19 -0.29 21.49
C LYS A 26 -1.83 -1.56 20.72
N ARG A 27 -2.79 -2.44 20.44
CA ARG A 27 -2.54 -3.68 19.67
C ARG A 27 -1.96 -3.40 18.29
N LYS A 28 -2.45 -2.35 17.61
CA LYS A 28 -1.95 -1.97 16.29
C LYS A 28 -0.53 -1.40 16.36
N LEU A 29 -0.19 -0.66 17.39
CA LEU A 29 1.18 -0.21 17.64
C LEU A 29 2.12 -1.39 17.90
N ASP A 30 1.70 -2.34 18.73
CA ASP A 30 2.47 -3.58 18.98
C ASP A 30 2.71 -4.35 17.67
N GLU A 31 1.68 -4.41 16.79
CA GLU A 31 1.79 -5.01 15.46
C GLU A 31 2.77 -4.25 14.55
N PHE A 32 2.81 -2.92 14.59
CA PHE A 32 3.78 -2.14 13.84
C PHE A 32 5.22 -2.49 14.25
N TYR A 33 5.50 -2.60 15.53
CA TYR A 33 6.82 -3.00 16.03
C TYR A 33 7.17 -4.46 15.69
N ASP A 34 6.16 -5.35 15.62
CA ASP A 34 6.36 -6.73 15.19
C ASP A 34 6.67 -6.81 13.68
N LYS A 35 5.94 -6.09 12.84
CA LYS A 35 6.03 -6.20 11.37
C LYS A 35 7.06 -5.30 10.73
N PHE A 36 7.32 -4.13 11.32
CA PHE A 36 8.24 -3.14 10.79
C PHE A 36 9.49 -2.97 11.66
N ASN A 37 10.60 -2.63 11.01
CA ASN A 37 11.72 -2.00 11.67
C ASN A 37 11.43 -0.50 11.80
N VAL A 38 10.83 -0.11 12.93
CA VAL A 38 10.42 1.28 13.17
C VAL A 38 11.65 2.11 13.49
N GLU A 39 11.97 3.08 12.62
CA GLU A 39 13.12 3.97 12.86
C GLU A 39 12.87 4.92 14.03
N ALA A 40 13.94 5.20 14.78
CA ALA A 40 13.90 6.09 15.93
C ALA A 40 13.49 7.55 15.59
N SER A 41 13.58 7.92 14.32
CA SER A 41 13.14 9.21 13.78
C SER A 41 11.60 9.32 13.64
N CYS A 42 10.87 8.21 13.71
CA CYS A 42 9.40 8.22 13.70
C CYS A 42 8.88 8.79 15.02
N SER A 43 8.14 9.90 14.96
CA SER A 43 7.54 10.47 16.16
C SER A 43 6.41 9.59 16.69
N SER A 44 6.22 9.59 18.01
CA SER A 44 5.10 8.86 18.63
C SER A 44 3.74 9.36 18.15
N GLU A 45 3.61 10.64 17.84
CA GLU A 45 2.39 11.23 17.30
C GLU A 45 2.04 10.64 15.94
N GLU A 46 3.02 10.53 15.01
CA GLU A 46 2.82 9.95 13.69
C GLU A 46 2.56 8.43 13.75
N LEU A 47 3.21 7.71 14.65
CA LEU A 47 2.93 6.29 14.88
C LEU A 47 1.50 6.08 15.37
N VAL A 48 1.04 6.85 16.35
CA VAL A 48 -0.34 6.81 16.85
C VAL A 48 -1.34 7.16 15.75
N ARG A 49 -1.04 8.19 14.95
CA ARG A 49 -1.88 8.63 13.84
C ARG A 49 -2.02 7.53 12.77
N ALA A 50 -0.92 6.92 12.37
CA ALA A 50 -0.89 5.82 11.40
C ALA A 50 -1.59 4.56 11.95
N ALA A 51 -1.35 4.21 13.22
CA ALA A 51 -1.99 3.06 13.85
C ALA A 51 -3.51 3.23 13.96
N ARG A 52 -3.99 4.41 14.31
CA ARG A 52 -5.42 4.74 14.35
C ARG A 52 -6.07 4.59 12.97
N THR A 53 -5.44 5.09 11.93
CA THR A 53 -5.91 4.93 10.55
C THR A 53 -5.85 3.46 10.10
N SER A 54 -4.82 2.72 10.49
CA SER A 54 -4.72 1.28 10.18
C SER A 54 -5.85 0.46 10.79
N VAL A 55 -6.24 0.73 12.04
CA VAL A 55 -7.41 0.09 12.67
C VAL A 55 -8.69 0.42 11.91
N ALA A 56 -8.86 1.68 11.50
CA ALA A 56 -10.04 2.10 10.73
C ALA A 56 -10.10 1.41 9.35
N LEU A 57 -8.95 1.25 8.69
CA LEU A 57 -8.85 0.48 7.44
C LEU A 57 -9.24 -0.99 7.64
N ASP A 58 -8.79 -1.62 8.71
CA ASP A 58 -9.20 -3.00 9.04
C ASP A 58 -10.73 -3.09 9.23
N LYS A 59 -11.34 -2.13 9.93
CA LYS A 59 -12.80 -2.06 10.10
C LYS A 59 -13.51 -1.89 8.76
N LEU A 60 -13.05 -0.97 7.92
CA LEU A 60 -13.61 -0.73 6.59
C LEU A 60 -13.58 -2.00 5.74
N VAL A 61 -12.43 -2.66 5.66
CA VAL A 61 -12.25 -3.92 4.93
C VAL A 61 -13.21 -5.00 5.44
N ASN A 62 -13.33 -5.14 6.75
CA ASN A 62 -14.18 -6.17 7.36
C ASN A 62 -15.68 -5.90 7.15
N VAL A 63 -16.13 -4.65 7.28
CA VAL A 63 -17.55 -4.28 7.10
C VAL A 63 -18.00 -4.50 5.65
N HIS A 64 -17.20 -4.05 4.70
CA HIS A 64 -17.50 -4.18 3.26
C HIS A 64 -17.00 -5.48 2.65
N GLN A 65 -16.36 -6.36 3.43
CA GLN A 65 -15.79 -7.64 2.97
C GLN A 65 -14.89 -7.47 1.72
N LEU A 66 -14.03 -6.46 1.74
CA LEU A 66 -13.19 -6.11 0.60
C LEU A 66 -12.12 -7.18 0.35
N GLY A 67 -12.00 -7.60 -0.89
CA GLY A 67 -10.95 -8.53 -1.32
C GLY A 67 -9.66 -7.84 -1.76
N ALA A 68 -9.75 -6.57 -2.13
CA ALA A 68 -8.66 -5.68 -2.52
C ALA A 68 -9.15 -4.23 -2.43
N MET A 69 -8.24 -3.28 -2.48
CA MET A 69 -8.56 -1.85 -2.50
C MET A 69 -7.72 -1.12 -3.54
N ALA A 70 -8.24 0.01 -4.00
CA ALA A 70 -7.48 1.05 -4.69
C ALA A 70 -7.80 2.39 -4.03
N TYR A 71 -6.77 3.20 -3.76
CA TYR A 71 -6.95 4.46 -3.06
C TYR A 71 -6.25 5.61 -3.79
N TYR A 72 -6.73 6.83 -3.56
CA TYR A 72 -6.06 8.03 -4.03
C TYR A 72 -5.30 8.69 -2.88
N TYR A 73 -4.09 9.12 -3.16
CA TYR A 73 -3.16 9.61 -2.14
C TYR A 73 -3.25 11.11 -1.87
N GLU A 74 -3.94 11.87 -2.70
CA GLU A 74 -4.12 13.30 -2.47
C GLU A 74 -5.40 13.59 -1.69
N GLY A 75 -5.31 14.52 -0.76
CA GLY A 75 -6.42 15.07 -0.01
C GLY A 75 -6.41 16.60 -0.09
N PHE A 76 -7.46 17.22 0.41
CA PHE A 76 -7.51 18.67 0.54
C PHE A 76 -6.61 19.12 1.69
N CYS A 77 -5.65 20.00 1.39
CA CYS A 77 -4.75 20.56 2.41
C CYS A 77 -5.53 21.28 3.51
N GLY A 78 -5.10 21.05 4.77
CA GLY A 78 -5.58 21.77 5.92
C GLY A 78 -6.93 21.31 6.49
N ASN A 79 -7.44 20.15 6.10
CA ASN A 79 -8.63 19.56 6.69
C ASN A 79 -8.36 18.17 7.32
N ASP A 80 -9.37 17.59 7.98
CA ASP A 80 -9.26 16.30 8.65
C ASP A 80 -8.90 15.15 7.69
N TYR A 81 -9.29 15.22 6.42
CA TYR A 81 -8.99 14.19 5.43
C TYR A 81 -7.51 14.14 5.06
N GLU A 82 -6.80 15.28 5.11
CA GLU A 82 -5.34 15.29 4.98
C GLU A 82 -4.67 14.41 6.06
N ASN A 83 -5.17 14.49 7.30
CA ASN A 83 -4.66 13.67 8.40
C ASN A 83 -4.89 12.16 8.19
N ILE A 84 -5.91 11.80 7.42
CA ILE A 84 -6.21 10.40 7.08
C ILE A 84 -5.32 9.95 5.93
N VAL A 85 -5.38 10.63 4.79
CA VAL A 85 -4.67 10.23 3.58
C VAL A 85 -3.15 10.19 3.75
N THR A 86 -2.59 11.06 4.59
CA THR A 86 -1.16 11.06 4.93
C THR A 86 -0.76 10.04 6.02
N SER A 87 -1.66 9.15 6.42
CA SER A 87 -1.40 8.13 7.47
C SER A 87 -1.80 6.72 7.07
N VAL A 88 -2.08 6.47 5.78
CA VAL A 88 -2.58 5.17 5.31
C VAL A 88 -1.48 4.16 4.97
N ILE A 89 -0.24 4.60 4.69
CA ILE A 89 0.80 3.76 4.07
C ILE A 89 1.13 2.52 4.91
N ALA A 90 1.31 2.68 6.22
CA ALA A 90 1.61 1.55 7.10
C ALA A 90 0.45 0.54 7.15
N GLY A 91 -0.79 1.02 7.30
CA GLY A 91 -1.99 0.17 7.30
C GLY A 91 -2.20 -0.54 5.97
N ASN A 92 -2.06 0.16 4.87
CA ASN A 92 -2.19 -0.41 3.52
C ASN A 92 -1.09 -1.46 3.24
N THR A 93 0.11 -1.25 3.79
CA THR A 93 1.20 -2.24 3.71
C THR A 93 0.84 -3.52 4.49
N LEU A 94 0.28 -3.40 5.69
CA LEU A 94 -0.19 -4.54 6.46
C LEU A 94 -1.31 -5.28 5.72
N LEU A 95 -2.33 -4.58 5.25
CA LEU A 95 -3.44 -5.17 4.48
C LEU A 95 -2.92 -5.93 3.26
N THR A 96 -2.02 -5.32 2.49
CA THR A 96 -1.41 -5.96 1.31
C THR A 96 -0.70 -7.25 1.69
N GLY A 97 0.11 -7.23 2.74
CA GLY A 97 0.82 -8.41 3.24
C GLY A 97 -0.09 -9.49 3.80
N TYR A 98 -1.29 -9.15 4.23
CA TYR A 98 -2.31 -10.09 4.72
C TYR A 98 -3.29 -10.58 3.65
N GLY A 99 -3.02 -10.27 2.38
CA GLY A 99 -3.81 -10.78 1.26
C GLY A 99 -5.03 -9.91 0.88
N ILE A 100 -5.06 -8.68 1.38
CA ILE A 100 -5.95 -7.61 0.94
C ILE A 100 -5.11 -6.57 0.18
N PRO A 101 -4.76 -6.79 -1.08
CA PRO A 101 -3.91 -5.89 -1.84
C PRO A 101 -4.47 -4.48 -1.91
N VAL A 102 -3.59 -3.49 -1.77
CA VAL A 102 -3.95 -2.09 -1.87
C VAL A 102 -3.10 -1.42 -2.95
N ALA A 103 -3.72 -1.06 -4.06
CA ALA A 103 -3.08 -0.31 -5.13
C ALA A 103 -3.18 1.20 -4.88
N GLY A 104 -2.14 1.93 -5.24
CA GLY A 104 -2.18 3.40 -5.28
C GLY A 104 -2.97 3.93 -6.48
N GLU A 105 -3.10 5.27 -6.56
CA GLU A 105 -3.55 6.00 -7.75
C GLU A 105 -4.99 5.67 -8.21
N CYS A 106 -5.82 5.10 -7.35
CA CYS A 106 -7.12 4.51 -7.72
C CYS A 106 -7.03 3.45 -8.81
N GLU A 107 -5.87 2.78 -8.96
CA GLU A 107 -5.64 1.80 -10.01
C GLU A 107 -6.29 0.45 -9.71
N VAL A 108 -7.58 0.35 -10.01
CA VAL A 108 -8.40 -0.85 -9.80
C VAL A 108 -7.84 -2.06 -10.56
N LYS A 109 -7.31 -1.86 -11.77
CA LYS A 109 -6.71 -2.95 -12.57
C LYS A 109 -5.46 -3.51 -11.91
N ASN A 110 -4.63 -2.65 -11.31
CA ASN A 110 -3.49 -3.09 -10.53
C ASN A 110 -3.90 -3.79 -9.23
N ALA A 111 -4.94 -3.32 -8.55
CA ALA A 111 -5.50 -4.05 -7.41
C ALA A 111 -5.96 -5.47 -7.79
N GLN A 112 -6.54 -5.64 -8.97
CA GLN A 112 -6.91 -6.96 -9.51
C GLN A 112 -5.68 -7.81 -9.81
N ALA A 113 -4.63 -7.25 -10.46
CA ALA A 113 -3.37 -7.95 -10.72
C ALA A 113 -2.71 -8.42 -9.41
N MET A 114 -2.62 -7.53 -8.42
CA MET A 114 -2.10 -7.85 -7.09
C MET A 114 -2.94 -8.95 -6.41
N LYS A 115 -4.28 -8.93 -6.57
CA LYS A 115 -5.15 -9.97 -6.01
C LYS A 115 -4.93 -11.33 -6.68
N ILE A 116 -4.72 -11.38 -7.99
CA ILE A 116 -4.34 -12.60 -8.71
C ILE A 116 -3.05 -13.16 -8.14
N MET A 117 -2.00 -12.34 -8.01
CA MET A 117 -0.71 -12.74 -7.43
C MET A 117 -0.85 -13.22 -5.98
N SER A 118 -1.65 -12.54 -5.17
CA SER A 118 -1.95 -12.94 -3.79
C SER A 118 -2.62 -14.31 -3.71
N LEU A 119 -3.60 -14.59 -4.57
CA LEU A 119 -4.28 -15.90 -4.64
C LEU A 119 -3.35 -17.02 -5.09
N LEU A 120 -2.37 -16.72 -5.93
CA LEU A 120 -1.30 -17.63 -6.32
C LEU A 120 -0.23 -17.80 -5.24
N LYS A 121 -0.35 -17.09 -4.11
CA LYS A 121 0.64 -17.06 -3.00
C LYS A 121 2.03 -16.56 -3.44
N ALA A 122 2.08 -15.78 -4.50
CA ALA A 122 3.32 -15.22 -5.03
C ALA A 122 3.69 -13.88 -4.34
N GLY A 123 2.76 -13.28 -3.58
CA GLY A 123 2.87 -11.92 -3.11
C GLY A 123 2.49 -10.95 -4.24
N GLY A 124 3.01 -9.75 -4.18
CA GLY A 124 2.79 -8.75 -5.23
C GLY A 124 2.64 -7.36 -4.65
N SER A 125 3.34 -6.43 -5.24
CA SER A 125 3.33 -5.02 -4.85
C SER A 125 3.04 -4.15 -6.06
N PHE A 126 2.27 -3.12 -5.87
CA PHE A 126 2.11 -2.07 -6.87
C PHE A 126 3.49 -1.48 -7.19
N SER A 127 3.80 -1.33 -8.47
CA SER A 127 5.08 -0.78 -8.92
C SER A 127 4.91 0.01 -10.21
N GLU A 128 5.74 1.03 -10.35
CA GLU A 128 5.78 1.94 -11.48
C GLU A 128 7.15 1.90 -12.15
N PHE A 129 7.20 2.18 -13.45
CA PHE A 129 8.45 2.34 -14.19
C PHE A 129 9.09 3.70 -13.88
N TYR A 130 10.19 3.72 -13.15
CA TYR A 130 10.93 4.94 -12.84
C TYR A 130 12.01 5.25 -13.88
N ALA A 131 12.72 4.23 -14.37
CA ALA A 131 13.71 4.37 -15.42
C ALA A 131 13.87 3.07 -16.22
N MET A 132 14.36 3.22 -17.44
CA MET A 132 14.68 2.09 -18.33
C MET A 132 16.04 2.33 -18.98
N ASP A 133 16.93 1.33 -18.93
CA ASP A 133 18.19 1.31 -19.65
C ASP A 133 18.15 0.22 -20.71
N PHE A 134 17.90 0.62 -21.95
CA PHE A 134 17.82 -0.32 -23.09
C PHE A 134 19.16 -0.87 -23.52
N LYS A 135 20.28 -0.31 -23.03
CA LYS A 135 21.61 -0.80 -23.35
C LYS A 135 21.98 -1.99 -22.48
N ASP A 136 21.66 -1.90 -21.22
CA ASP A 136 22.01 -2.91 -20.22
C ASP A 136 20.83 -3.82 -19.87
N ASP A 137 19.67 -3.66 -20.58
CA ASP A 137 18.43 -4.42 -20.40
C ASP A 137 17.91 -4.39 -18.95
N ILE A 138 17.93 -3.19 -18.36
CA ILE A 138 17.55 -2.96 -16.96
C ILE A 138 16.35 -2.03 -16.89
N VAL A 139 15.42 -2.32 -15.99
CA VAL A 139 14.35 -1.43 -15.59
C VAL A 139 14.40 -1.16 -14.10
N LEU A 140 14.24 0.09 -13.71
CA LEU A 140 14.05 0.49 -12.33
C LEU A 140 12.57 0.60 -12.05
N LEU A 141 12.08 -0.27 -11.18
CA LEU A 141 10.72 -0.25 -10.69
C LEU A 141 10.70 0.26 -9.25
N GLY A 142 9.66 0.99 -8.91
CA GLY A 142 9.47 1.49 -7.57
C GLY A 142 8.03 1.91 -7.31
N HIS A 143 7.74 2.24 -6.07
CA HIS A 143 6.48 2.85 -5.65
C HIS A 143 6.71 3.69 -4.41
N TYR A 144 6.13 4.87 -4.39
CA TYR A 144 6.19 5.78 -3.25
C TYR A 144 4.93 5.66 -2.38
N GLY A 145 4.69 4.48 -1.85
CA GLY A 145 3.48 4.13 -1.12
C GLY A 145 3.56 2.76 -0.44
N PRO A 146 2.43 2.09 -0.20
CA PRO A 146 2.40 0.77 0.42
C PRO A 146 3.03 -0.31 -0.47
N ALA A 147 3.55 -1.36 0.17
CA ALA A 147 4.12 -2.52 -0.52
C ALA A 147 3.80 -3.82 0.23
N HIS A 148 4.15 -4.94 -0.37
CA HIS A 148 3.95 -6.26 0.22
C HIS A 148 5.18 -6.70 1.01
N PHE A 149 5.10 -6.73 2.34
CA PHE A 149 6.25 -7.01 3.21
C PHE A 149 6.87 -8.42 3.03
N ALA A 150 6.13 -9.41 2.49
CA ALA A 150 6.65 -10.75 2.31
C ALA A 150 7.60 -10.90 1.12
N ILE A 151 7.62 -9.94 0.18
CA ILE A 151 8.56 -9.92 -0.93
C ILE A 151 9.82 -9.07 -0.64
N ALA A 152 9.87 -8.44 0.53
CA ALA A 152 11.01 -7.64 0.94
C ALA A 152 12.24 -8.53 1.21
N GLU A 153 13.42 -8.02 0.84
CA GLU A 153 14.70 -8.67 1.13
C GLU A 153 14.97 -8.71 2.63
N GLU A 154 14.68 -7.60 3.31
CA GLU A 154 14.81 -7.47 4.77
C GLU A 154 13.47 -7.05 5.39
N LYS A 155 13.42 -7.00 6.73
CA LYS A 155 12.28 -6.44 7.44
C LYS A 155 12.04 -5.00 7.01
N VAL A 156 10.85 -4.72 6.48
CA VAL A 156 10.45 -3.40 5.99
C VAL A 156 10.67 -2.33 7.06
N LYS A 157 11.35 -1.24 6.70
CA LYS A 157 11.51 -0.09 7.59
C LYS A 157 10.29 0.79 7.55
N LEU A 158 9.86 1.26 8.71
CA LEU A 158 8.88 2.34 8.83
C LEU A 158 9.64 3.64 9.13
N VAL A 159 9.49 4.62 8.28
CA VAL A 159 10.30 5.85 8.27
C VAL A 159 9.39 7.09 8.21
N PRO A 160 9.84 8.26 8.69
CA PRO A 160 9.15 9.50 8.42
C PRO A 160 9.10 9.79 6.91
N LEU A 161 8.07 10.47 6.47
CA LEU A 161 7.89 10.93 5.09
C LEU A 161 8.29 12.40 4.96
N PRO A 162 9.58 12.73 4.70
CA PRO A 162 10.04 14.11 4.71
C PRO A 162 9.62 14.90 3.47
N LEU A 163 9.42 14.21 2.36
CA LEU A 163 9.03 14.79 1.08
C LEU A 163 8.00 13.92 0.39
N TYR A 164 6.99 14.53 -0.23
CA TYR A 164 5.97 13.82 -0.97
C TYR A 164 5.55 14.63 -2.20
N HIS A 165 5.78 14.08 -3.40
CA HIS A 165 5.51 14.76 -4.68
C HIS A 165 6.05 16.19 -4.76
N GLY A 166 7.30 16.40 -4.30
CA GLY A 166 7.97 17.70 -4.33
C GLY A 166 7.50 18.71 -3.29
N LYS A 167 6.61 18.33 -2.37
CA LYS A 167 6.13 19.14 -1.25
C LYS A 167 6.66 18.59 0.08
N PRO A 168 6.68 19.37 1.16
CA PRO A 168 6.94 18.83 2.49
C PRO A 168 6.01 17.66 2.77
N GLY A 169 6.58 16.51 3.14
CA GLY A 169 5.84 15.32 3.47
C GLY A 169 5.21 15.42 4.86
N LYS A 170 4.27 14.53 5.11
CA LYS A 170 3.60 14.37 6.39
C LYS A 170 3.30 12.89 6.62
N GLY A 171 3.56 12.40 7.82
CA GLY A 171 3.25 11.04 8.18
C GLY A 171 4.43 10.09 8.05
N LEU A 172 4.09 8.83 7.91
CA LEU A 172 5.04 7.74 7.80
C LEU A 172 4.97 7.09 6.42
N SER A 173 6.11 6.62 5.95
CA SER A 173 6.28 5.82 4.75
C SER A 173 7.01 4.52 5.10
N ILE A 174 7.14 3.65 4.13
CA ILE A 174 7.95 2.45 4.23
C ILE A 174 9.18 2.56 3.31
N GLN A 175 10.21 1.81 3.66
CA GLN A 175 11.40 1.63 2.83
C GLN A 175 11.77 0.15 2.80
N MET A 176 11.90 -0.40 1.59
CA MET A 176 12.30 -1.77 1.34
C MET A 176 12.90 -1.93 -0.05
N SER A 177 13.68 -2.97 -0.24
CA SER A 177 14.03 -3.54 -1.55
C SER A 177 13.31 -4.88 -1.72
N VAL A 178 13.00 -5.23 -2.95
CA VAL A 178 12.48 -6.55 -3.29
C VAL A 178 13.64 -7.56 -3.17
N LYS A 179 13.34 -8.73 -2.65
CA LYS A 179 14.29 -9.83 -2.55
C LYS A 179 14.86 -10.20 -3.93
N PRO A 180 16.18 -10.34 -4.09
CA PRO A 180 16.78 -10.79 -5.34
C PRO A 180 16.24 -12.15 -5.80
N GLY A 181 16.15 -12.33 -7.12
CA GLY A 181 15.71 -13.57 -7.77
C GLY A 181 14.59 -13.36 -8.79
N ASP A 182 14.02 -14.46 -9.25
CA ASP A 182 12.99 -14.47 -10.30
C ASP A 182 11.75 -13.70 -9.86
N VAL A 183 11.28 -12.82 -10.74
CA VAL A 183 10.06 -12.03 -10.54
C VAL A 183 9.14 -12.13 -11.75
N THR A 184 7.85 -12.02 -11.50
CA THR A 184 6.83 -11.87 -12.54
C THR A 184 6.19 -10.49 -12.41
N LEU A 185 6.22 -9.72 -13.48
CA LEU A 185 5.45 -8.49 -13.62
C LEU A 185 4.10 -8.85 -14.21
N LEU A 186 3.02 -8.46 -13.56
CA LEU A 186 1.66 -8.73 -14.01
C LEU A 186 0.85 -7.43 -14.07
N SER A 187 0.19 -7.21 -15.21
CA SER A 187 -0.72 -6.09 -15.38
C SER A 187 -2.05 -6.57 -15.96
N VAL A 188 -3.14 -6.01 -15.48
CA VAL A 188 -4.47 -6.13 -16.08
C VAL A 188 -4.62 -4.96 -17.03
N CYS A 189 -4.75 -5.26 -18.30
CA CYS A 189 -4.84 -4.28 -19.39
C CYS A 189 -6.21 -4.31 -20.05
N GLU A 190 -6.59 -3.20 -20.66
CA GLU A 190 -7.77 -3.08 -21.50
C GLU A 190 -7.33 -2.65 -22.90
N GLY A 191 -7.76 -3.37 -23.90
CA GLY A 191 -7.49 -3.09 -25.30
C GLY A 191 -8.77 -3.08 -26.12
N ARG A 192 -8.63 -2.94 -27.45
CA ARG A 192 -9.76 -2.89 -28.37
C ARG A 192 -10.65 -4.14 -28.32
N ASP A 193 -10.06 -5.28 -28.04
CA ASP A 193 -10.73 -6.58 -28.06
C ASP A 193 -11.14 -7.05 -26.65
N GLY A 194 -11.03 -6.19 -25.64
CA GLY A 194 -11.43 -6.45 -24.26
C GLY A 194 -10.27 -6.41 -23.25
N VAL A 195 -10.49 -7.03 -22.10
CA VAL A 195 -9.52 -7.08 -21.01
C VAL A 195 -8.60 -8.27 -21.17
N PHE A 196 -7.30 -8.06 -20.96
CA PHE A 196 -6.27 -9.11 -21.04
C PHE A 196 -5.24 -8.96 -19.90
N LEU A 197 -4.50 -10.01 -19.66
CA LEU A 197 -3.35 -10.00 -18.76
C LEU A 197 -2.07 -9.86 -19.58
N LEU A 198 -1.22 -8.91 -19.17
CA LEU A 198 0.14 -8.79 -19.64
C LEU A 198 1.06 -9.30 -18.54
N ALA A 199 1.86 -10.31 -18.86
CA ALA A 199 2.85 -10.86 -17.96
C ALA A 199 4.24 -10.79 -18.58
N ALA A 200 5.23 -10.46 -17.77
CA ALA A 200 6.64 -10.50 -18.15
C ALA A 200 7.45 -11.14 -17.03
N GLU A 201 8.49 -11.87 -17.38
CA GLU A 201 9.45 -12.45 -16.45
C GLU A 201 10.71 -11.60 -16.40
N GLY A 202 11.35 -11.56 -15.25
CA GLY A 202 12.59 -10.84 -15.01
C GLY A 202 13.29 -11.35 -13.76
N GLU A 203 14.43 -10.76 -13.46
CA GLU A 203 15.21 -11.03 -12.26
C GLU A 203 15.42 -9.73 -11.48
N ALA A 204 15.08 -9.74 -10.20
CA ALA A 204 15.42 -8.66 -9.29
C ALA A 204 16.87 -8.82 -8.85
N VAL A 205 17.66 -7.73 -8.93
CA VAL A 205 19.08 -7.67 -8.57
C VAL A 205 19.36 -6.61 -7.53
#